data_c180fc59d1ee1db5e3135817c54b1001
#
_entry.id   c180fc59d1ee1db5e3135817c54b1001
#
_cell.length_a   1.000
_cell.length_b   1.000
_cell.length_c   1.000
_cell.angle_alpha   90.00
_cell.angle_beta   90.00
_cell.angle_gamma   90.00
#
_symmetry.space_group_name_H-M   'P 1'
#
loop_
_entity.id
_entity.type
_entity.pdbx_description
1 polymer ?
#
loop_
_entity_poly.entity_id
_entity_poly.type
_entity_poly.pdbx_seq_one_letter_code
_entity_poly.pdbx_strand_id
1 'polypeptide(L)'
;VGHGDSIVLEHTQDGNSSFGLIDSNIVNGRIPAVDYLQSRAVKQLSFVALTHLHADHYQGLAEVIQQFSPEKLILTPHLGHNFEDFLETRLPQFRSALEKLARRSDSAIDHKIKSLAKLLILIKQHRNNDCLILSGPENRIMLRGFPPEVAFYIIQPLDRFKGKAFQKLIDGKVSTEAPEQNEMSLAFQISFAGFTVLLNGDVPEVAWSRLEDIRNQLTFNGNLVKLSHHGSDKDNSEKILKFQYGTANGLRMAAISADGSSHPAPEVLARLQRLSVAPYCTNMAGCCYQQLSKNDFSNAGKLDEKLRELLFHYNAFKKCIPCQGNIELEINSAGKFSVNTEKSTFCPNRF
;
A
#
# COMPACT_ATOMS: atom_id res chain seq x y z
N VAL A 1 -9.01 -0.48 5.10
CA VAL A 1 -8.67 0.84 4.56
C VAL A 1 -9.43 1.19 3.28
N GLY A 2 -10.36 0.37 2.82
CA GLY A 2 -11.01 0.56 1.54
C GLY A 2 -10.03 0.35 0.38
N HIS A 3 -10.14 1.14 -0.68
CA HIS A 3 -9.13 1.26 -1.71
C HIS A 3 -7.96 2.08 -1.17
N GLY A 4 -6.74 1.60 -1.29
CA GLY A 4 -5.53 2.26 -0.81
C GLY A 4 -4.80 1.51 0.30
N ASP A 5 -3.61 1.98 0.62
CA ASP A 5 -2.73 1.36 1.59
C ASP A 5 -2.61 2.16 2.89
N SER A 6 -2.41 1.45 3.97
CA SER A 6 -2.04 2.01 5.26
C SER A 6 -1.41 0.88 6.08
N ILE A 7 -0.09 0.85 6.15
CA ILE A 7 0.67 -0.27 6.71
C ILE A 7 1.49 0.23 7.88
N VAL A 8 1.14 -0.22 9.09
CA VAL A 8 1.91 0.07 10.30
C VAL A 8 2.89 -1.07 10.55
N LEU A 9 4.13 -0.71 10.80
CA LEU A 9 5.19 -1.60 11.29
C LEU A 9 5.40 -1.33 12.77
N GLU A 10 5.32 -2.36 13.59
CA GLU A 10 5.62 -2.29 15.02
C GLU A 10 6.75 -3.27 15.34
N HIS A 11 7.75 -2.82 16.07
CA HIS A 11 8.77 -3.66 16.66
C HIS A 11 8.74 -3.46 18.18
N THR A 12 8.57 -4.56 18.92
CA THR A 12 8.53 -4.54 20.39
C THR A 12 9.72 -5.31 20.93
N GLN A 13 10.49 -4.65 21.80
CA GLN A 13 11.59 -5.26 22.54
C GLN A 13 11.58 -4.76 23.98
N ASP A 14 11.67 -5.67 24.93
CA ASP A 14 11.73 -5.35 26.37
C ASP A 14 10.61 -4.42 26.86
N GLY A 15 9.40 -4.61 26.30
CA GLY A 15 8.21 -3.81 26.62
C GLY A 15 8.15 -2.43 25.95
N ASN A 16 9.17 -2.06 25.17
CA ASN A 16 9.18 -0.83 24.39
C ASN A 16 8.84 -1.11 22.93
N SER A 17 7.90 -0.35 22.37
CA SER A 17 7.51 -0.46 20.97
C SER A 17 7.97 0.73 20.15
N SER A 18 8.51 0.47 18.97
CA SER A 18 8.83 1.44 17.93
C SER A 18 7.93 1.23 16.73
N PHE A 19 7.50 2.33 16.12
CA PHE A 19 6.49 2.31 15.06
C PHE A 19 7.00 3.02 13.81
N GLY A 20 6.64 2.46 12.66
CA GLY A 20 6.77 3.08 11.35
C GLY A 20 5.48 2.96 10.56
N LEU A 21 5.29 3.82 9.58
CA LEU A 21 4.12 3.81 8.70
C LEU A 21 4.53 3.88 7.25
N ILE A 22 3.88 3.07 6.42
CA ILE A 22 3.99 3.13 4.96
C ILE A 22 2.61 3.43 4.41
N ASP A 23 2.48 4.55 3.71
CA ASP A 23 1.26 5.11 3.15
C ASP A 23 0.16 5.36 4.20
N SER A 24 -0.81 6.18 3.86
CA SER A 24 -2.00 6.39 4.68
C SER A 24 -3.13 6.96 3.85
N ASN A 25 -4.28 6.31 3.91
CA ASN A 25 -5.49 6.74 3.23
C ASN A 25 -6.55 7.23 4.23
N ILE A 26 -7.54 7.96 3.71
CA ILE A 26 -8.74 8.37 4.42
C ILE A 26 -9.91 7.48 4.00
N VAL A 27 -10.62 6.93 4.98
CA VAL A 27 -11.79 6.10 4.74
C VAL A 27 -12.96 6.64 5.56
N ASN A 28 -14.04 7.02 4.87
CA ASN A 28 -15.23 7.58 5.53
C ASN A 28 -14.90 8.77 6.47
N GLY A 29 -13.98 9.63 6.06
CA GLY A 29 -13.55 10.80 6.85
C GLY A 29 -12.63 10.49 8.02
N ARG A 30 -12.21 9.23 8.21
CA ARG A 30 -11.26 8.80 9.26
C ARG A 30 -9.95 8.35 8.64
N ILE A 31 -8.88 8.42 9.43
CA ILE A 31 -7.55 7.93 9.05
C ILE A 31 -7.24 6.71 9.94
N PRO A 32 -7.43 5.48 9.42
CA PRO A 32 -7.26 4.27 10.24
C PRO A 32 -5.90 4.15 10.91
N ALA A 33 -4.82 4.62 10.24
CA ALA A 33 -3.50 4.65 10.83
C ALA A 33 -3.44 5.56 12.08
N VAL A 34 -4.07 6.73 12.04
CA VAL A 34 -4.13 7.63 13.20
C VAL A 34 -4.89 6.99 14.34
N ASP A 35 -6.05 6.41 14.06
CA ASP A 35 -6.87 5.72 15.07
C ASP A 35 -6.08 4.58 15.75
N TYR A 36 -5.37 3.77 14.95
CA TYR A 36 -4.54 2.68 15.46
C TYR A 36 -3.38 3.19 16.32
N LEU A 37 -2.59 4.13 15.81
CA LEU A 37 -1.43 4.68 16.51
C LEU A 37 -1.82 5.38 17.82
N GLN A 38 -2.96 6.08 17.84
CA GLN A 38 -3.52 6.67 19.06
C GLN A 38 -3.92 5.59 20.07
N SER A 39 -4.56 4.50 19.64
CA SER A 39 -4.94 3.38 20.52
C SER A 39 -3.72 2.69 21.15
N ARG A 40 -2.57 2.74 20.48
CA ARG A 40 -1.27 2.24 20.96
C ARG A 40 -0.50 3.30 21.77
N ALA A 41 -1.08 4.46 22.03
CA ALA A 41 -0.47 5.60 22.73
C ALA A 41 0.88 6.06 22.11
N VAL A 42 1.06 5.88 20.80
CA VAL A 42 2.26 6.28 20.07
C VAL A 42 2.43 7.79 20.16
N LYS A 43 3.64 8.25 20.46
CA LYS A 43 3.99 9.68 20.54
C LYS A 43 4.80 10.14 19.34
N GLN A 44 5.65 9.26 18.83
CA GLN A 44 6.55 9.55 17.71
C GLN A 44 6.71 8.32 16.83
N LEU A 45 6.84 8.52 15.53
CA LEU A 45 7.17 7.47 14.57
C LEU A 45 8.65 7.48 14.26
N SER A 46 9.24 6.29 14.13
CA SER A 46 10.63 6.15 13.64
C SER A 46 10.72 6.59 12.18
N PHE A 47 9.69 6.31 11.39
CA PHE A 47 9.62 6.76 10.01
C PHE A 47 8.19 6.83 9.50
N VAL A 48 8.02 7.61 8.44
CA VAL A 48 6.86 7.58 7.54
C VAL A 48 7.38 7.41 6.12
N ALA A 49 6.82 6.47 5.38
CA ALA A 49 7.14 6.27 3.97
C ALA A 49 5.94 6.59 3.08
N LEU A 50 6.20 7.21 1.94
CA LEU A 50 5.24 7.38 0.86
C LEU A 50 5.71 6.62 -0.36
N THR A 51 4.94 5.60 -0.77
CA THR A 51 5.32 4.76 -1.91
C THR A 51 5.26 5.55 -3.22
N HIS A 52 4.17 6.27 -3.47
CA HIS A 52 3.98 7.11 -4.67
C HIS A 52 2.84 8.13 -4.47
N LEU A 53 2.66 9.01 -5.46
CA LEU A 53 1.75 10.17 -5.34
C LEU A 53 0.31 9.90 -5.83
N HIS A 54 -0.25 8.72 -5.59
CA HIS A 54 -1.69 8.51 -5.76
C HIS A 54 -2.45 8.83 -4.48
N ALA A 55 -3.67 9.35 -4.64
CA ALA A 55 -4.44 9.91 -3.53
C ALA A 55 -4.73 8.89 -2.42
N ASP A 56 -4.99 7.66 -2.78
CA ASP A 56 -5.27 6.54 -1.87
C ASP A 56 -4.04 6.05 -1.10
N HIS A 57 -2.86 6.64 -1.32
CA HIS A 57 -1.62 6.40 -0.58
C HIS A 57 -1.18 7.60 0.27
N TYR A 58 -1.52 8.84 -0.12
CA TYR A 58 -1.03 10.03 0.60
C TYR A 58 -2.07 10.79 1.42
N GLN A 59 -3.38 10.59 1.20
CA GLN A 59 -4.40 11.50 1.74
C GLN A 59 -4.38 11.64 3.27
N GLY A 60 -4.01 10.59 4.00
CA GLY A 60 -3.90 10.62 5.46
C GLY A 60 -2.52 11.01 6.00
N LEU A 61 -1.48 11.08 5.14
CA LEU A 61 -0.09 11.22 5.62
C LEU A 61 0.19 12.56 6.27
N ALA A 62 -0.42 13.64 5.79
CA ALA A 62 -0.19 14.96 6.38
C ALA A 62 -0.60 15.01 7.85
N GLU A 63 -1.73 14.42 8.18
CA GLU A 63 -2.23 14.32 9.56
C GLU A 63 -1.34 13.43 10.41
N VAL A 64 -0.88 12.30 9.86
CA VAL A 64 0.06 11.41 10.56
C VAL A 64 1.37 12.13 10.88
N ILE A 65 1.98 12.80 9.90
CA ILE A 65 3.24 13.54 10.09
C ILE A 65 3.07 14.63 11.17
N GLN A 66 1.96 15.35 11.15
CA GLN A 66 1.70 16.41 12.15
C GLN A 66 1.50 15.87 13.56
N GLN A 67 0.80 14.73 13.70
CA GLN A 67 0.46 14.19 15.02
C GLN A 67 1.61 13.39 15.65
N PHE A 68 2.39 12.69 14.84
CA PHE A 68 3.39 11.73 15.34
C PHE A 68 4.83 12.09 15.03
N SER A 69 5.09 13.25 14.41
CA SER A 69 6.43 13.82 14.19
C SER A 69 7.50 12.77 13.86
N PRO A 70 7.46 12.15 12.67
CA PRO A 70 8.38 11.07 12.31
C PRO A 70 9.83 11.53 12.32
N GLU A 71 10.74 10.66 12.76
CA GLU A 71 12.19 10.94 12.74
C GLU A 71 12.74 10.93 11.30
N LYS A 72 12.16 10.11 10.42
CA LYS A 72 12.57 10.04 9.02
C LYS A 72 11.37 10.01 8.08
N LEU A 73 11.55 10.65 6.92
CA LEU A 73 10.64 10.51 5.79
C LEU A 73 11.33 9.71 4.70
N ILE A 74 10.71 8.63 4.25
CA ILE A 74 11.16 7.79 3.13
C ILE A 74 10.24 8.10 1.96
N LEU A 75 10.78 8.74 0.93
CA LEU A 75 9.97 9.30 -0.13
C LEU A 75 10.37 8.72 -1.49
N THR A 76 9.44 8.71 -2.41
CA THR A 76 9.76 8.41 -3.81
C THR A 76 10.83 9.37 -4.32
N PRO A 77 11.69 8.97 -5.27
CA PRO A 77 12.86 9.75 -5.66
C PRO A 77 12.56 11.19 -6.11
N HIS A 78 11.43 11.41 -6.77
CA HIS A 78 11.07 12.74 -7.28
C HIS A 78 10.63 13.73 -6.19
N LEU A 79 10.22 13.24 -5.03
CA LEU A 79 9.96 14.09 -3.87
C LEU A 79 11.23 14.37 -3.08
N GLY A 80 12.29 13.71 -3.45
CA GLY A 80 13.53 13.78 -2.75
C GLY A 80 14.62 14.61 -3.40
N HIS A 81 15.22 14.14 -4.49
CA HIS A 81 16.43 14.78 -5.06
C HIS A 81 16.15 16.09 -5.79
N ASN A 82 14.97 16.25 -6.41
CA ASN A 82 14.60 17.44 -7.19
C ASN A 82 13.31 18.09 -6.65
N PHE A 83 13.11 17.96 -5.35
CA PHE A 83 11.89 18.46 -4.70
C PHE A 83 11.76 19.98 -4.82
N GLU A 84 12.87 20.74 -4.84
CA GLU A 84 12.83 22.18 -5.02
C GLU A 84 12.41 22.56 -6.42
N ASP A 85 13.00 21.95 -7.44
CA ASP A 85 12.57 22.16 -8.82
C ASP A 85 11.10 21.77 -9.00
N PHE A 86 10.67 20.70 -8.37
CA PHE A 86 9.27 20.27 -8.37
C PHE A 86 8.38 21.30 -7.66
N LEU A 87 8.77 21.82 -6.51
CA LEU A 87 8.01 22.83 -5.79
C LEU A 87 8.00 24.17 -6.53
N GLU A 88 9.14 24.61 -7.05
CA GLU A 88 9.25 25.87 -7.79
C GLU A 88 8.44 25.86 -9.08
N THR A 89 8.47 24.75 -9.80
CA THR A 89 7.75 24.63 -11.08
C THR A 89 6.26 24.29 -10.91
N ARG A 90 5.90 23.57 -9.85
CA ARG A 90 4.55 23.02 -9.68
C ARG A 90 3.73 23.66 -8.56
N LEU A 91 4.36 24.12 -7.49
CA LEU A 91 3.64 24.77 -6.41
C LEU A 91 2.87 26.02 -6.89
N PRO A 92 3.41 26.88 -7.79
CA PRO A 92 2.63 27.98 -8.35
C PRO A 92 1.43 27.52 -9.17
N GLN A 93 1.57 26.41 -9.92
CA GLN A 93 0.47 25.81 -10.67
C GLN A 93 -0.56 25.17 -9.73
N PHE A 94 -0.11 24.49 -8.69
CA PHE A 94 -0.97 23.97 -7.61
C PHE A 94 -1.67 25.08 -6.88
N ARG A 95 -0.98 26.17 -6.55
CA ARG A 95 -1.57 27.35 -5.91
C ARG A 95 -2.64 27.99 -6.78
N SER A 96 -2.36 28.18 -8.06
CA SER A 96 -3.33 28.67 -9.04
C SER A 96 -4.52 27.71 -9.20
N ALA A 97 -4.26 26.40 -9.20
CA ALA A 97 -5.33 25.37 -9.23
C ALA A 97 -6.15 25.40 -7.94
N LEU A 98 -5.52 25.53 -6.76
CA LEU A 98 -6.20 25.68 -5.48
C LEU A 98 -7.06 26.94 -5.43
N GLU A 99 -6.57 28.07 -5.95
CA GLU A 99 -7.33 29.33 -6.03
C GLU A 99 -8.52 29.23 -7.00
N LYS A 100 -8.36 28.51 -8.12
CA LYS A 100 -9.44 28.23 -9.08
C LYS A 100 -10.47 27.24 -8.52
N LEU A 101 -10.04 26.24 -7.75
CA LEU A 101 -10.91 25.24 -7.14
C LEU A 101 -11.63 25.76 -5.92
N ALA A 102 -11.02 26.65 -5.13
CA ALA A 102 -11.71 27.36 -4.05
C ALA A 102 -12.90 28.20 -4.54
N ARG A 103 -12.92 28.54 -5.84
CA ARG A 103 -14.04 29.23 -6.50
C ARG A 103 -15.08 28.27 -7.10
N ARG A 104 -14.80 26.96 -7.16
CA ARG A 104 -15.70 25.90 -7.66
C ARG A 104 -15.99 24.92 -6.53
N SER A 105 -17.24 24.76 -6.19
CA SER A 105 -17.72 23.94 -5.05
C SER A 105 -17.67 22.43 -5.30
N ASP A 106 -16.64 21.89 -5.93
CA ASP A 106 -16.47 20.44 -6.10
C ASP A 106 -15.64 19.86 -4.95
N SER A 107 -16.35 19.39 -3.91
CA SER A 107 -15.78 19.05 -2.60
C SER A 107 -14.75 17.91 -2.61
N ALA A 108 -14.84 16.96 -3.54
CA ALA A 108 -13.98 15.77 -3.54
C ALA A 108 -12.58 16.06 -4.14
N ILE A 109 -12.52 16.82 -5.25
CA ILE A 109 -11.26 17.23 -5.89
C ILE A 109 -10.51 18.21 -4.97
N ASP A 110 -11.25 19.10 -4.33
CA ASP A 110 -10.70 20.07 -3.37
C ASP A 110 -10.00 19.38 -2.19
N HIS A 111 -10.56 18.30 -1.67
CA HIS A 111 -9.97 17.55 -0.55
C HIS A 111 -8.64 16.87 -0.92
N LYS A 112 -8.55 16.21 -2.05
CA LYS A 112 -7.32 15.55 -2.53
C LYS A 112 -6.19 16.57 -2.71
N ILE A 113 -6.47 17.70 -3.37
CA ILE A 113 -5.50 18.76 -3.63
C ILE A 113 -5.04 19.42 -2.32
N LYS A 114 -5.95 19.67 -1.39
CA LYS A 114 -5.61 20.23 -0.07
C LYS A 114 -4.70 19.29 0.72
N SER A 115 -5.03 17.97 0.72
CA SER A 115 -4.20 16.97 1.39
C SER A 115 -2.80 16.90 0.78
N LEU A 116 -2.69 16.92 -0.55
CA LEU A 116 -1.41 16.93 -1.23
C LEU A 116 -0.60 18.19 -0.93
N ALA A 117 -1.21 19.38 -1.04
CA ALA A 117 -0.53 20.64 -0.74
C ALA A 117 -0.01 20.68 0.71
N LYS A 118 -0.82 20.23 1.67
CA LYS A 118 -0.44 20.14 3.07
C LYS A 118 0.75 19.17 3.26
N LEU A 119 0.69 18.01 2.63
CA LEU A 119 1.78 17.02 2.66
C LEU A 119 3.08 17.61 2.10
N LEU A 120 3.04 18.26 0.94
CA LEU A 120 4.23 18.85 0.31
C LEU A 120 4.87 19.95 1.18
N ILE A 121 4.03 20.78 1.86
CA ILE A 121 4.52 21.78 2.80
C ILE A 121 5.25 21.10 3.98
N LEU A 122 4.68 20.04 4.54
CA LEU A 122 5.29 19.30 5.64
C LEU A 122 6.60 18.62 5.21
N ILE A 123 6.63 18.01 4.03
CA ILE A 123 7.87 17.43 3.47
C ILE A 123 8.95 18.51 3.36
N LYS A 124 8.60 19.71 2.85
CA LYS A 124 9.55 20.84 2.79
C LYS A 124 10.07 21.23 4.17
N GLN A 125 9.21 21.30 5.19
CA GLN A 125 9.60 21.63 6.56
C GLN A 125 10.54 20.57 7.18
N HIS A 126 10.32 19.30 6.88
CA HIS A 126 11.13 18.18 7.40
C HIS A 126 12.41 17.91 6.60
N ARG A 127 12.57 18.53 5.42
CA ARG A 127 13.72 18.31 4.53
C ARG A 127 15.07 18.65 5.16
N ASN A 128 15.11 19.62 6.04
CA ASN A 128 16.33 20.02 6.74
C ASN A 128 16.77 19.00 7.82
N ASN A 129 15.92 18.00 8.09
CA ASN A 129 16.05 17.05 9.17
C ASN A 129 16.09 15.59 8.68
N ASP A 130 16.94 15.25 7.71
CA ASP A 130 17.13 13.86 7.26
C ASP A 130 15.99 13.20 6.46
N CYS A 131 15.50 13.86 5.41
CA CYS A 131 14.74 13.10 4.38
C CYS A 131 15.65 12.04 3.77
N LEU A 132 15.42 10.79 4.12
CA LEU A 132 16.12 9.67 3.54
C LEU A 132 15.48 9.32 2.20
N ILE A 133 16.20 9.60 1.11
CA ILE A 133 15.80 9.15 -0.21
C ILE A 133 16.74 8.05 -0.58
N LEU A 134 16.25 6.85 -0.48
CA LEU A 134 16.99 5.68 -0.89
C LEU A 134 16.24 4.97 -1.99
N SER A 135 16.97 4.57 -2.96
CA SER A 135 16.47 3.78 -4.06
C SER A 135 17.57 2.82 -4.47
N GLY A 136 17.19 1.61 -4.62
CA GLY A 136 18.05 0.55 -5.11
C GLY A 136 18.13 -0.64 -4.17
N PRO A 137 18.34 -1.81 -4.75
CA PRO A 137 18.23 -3.09 -4.04
C PRO A 137 19.34 -3.36 -3.02
N GLU A 138 20.36 -2.51 -2.98
CA GLU A 138 21.53 -2.72 -2.13
C GLU A 138 21.53 -1.87 -0.87
N ASN A 139 20.59 -0.94 -0.77
CA ASN A 139 20.56 0.00 0.34
C ASN A 139 19.72 -0.54 1.50
N ARG A 140 20.39 -1.13 2.46
CA ARG A 140 19.77 -1.42 3.76
C ARG A 140 19.50 -0.11 4.50
N ILE A 141 18.27 0.06 4.95
CA ILE A 141 17.88 1.22 5.73
C ILE A 141 17.98 0.87 7.22
N MET A 142 18.69 1.71 7.96
CA MET A 142 18.74 1.62 9.41
C MET A 142 17.71 2.60 9.99
N LEU A 143 16.77 2.07 10.76
CA LEU A 143 15.70 2.82 11.37
C LEU A 143 15.82 2.76 12.88
N ARG A 144 15.72 3.91 13.54
CA ARG A 144 15.78 3.97 15.01
C ARG A 144 14.64 3.14 15.61
N GLY A 145 14.99 2.36 16.64
CA GLY A 145 14.02 1.47 17.30
C GLY A 145 13.70 0.18 16.57
N PHE A 146 14.26 0.00 15.35
CA PHE A 146 14.26 -1.27 14.65
C PHE A 146 15.69 -1.83 14.69
N PRO A 147 15.92 -2.95 15.37
CA PRO A 147 17.27 -3.48 15.56
C PRO A 147 17.85 -4.00 14.24
N PRO A 148 19.19 -4.22 14.18
CA PRO A 148 19.83 -4.72 12.99
C PRO A 148 19.28 -6.06 12.46
N GLU A 149 18.68 -6.87 13.28
CA GLU A 149 18.04 -8.14 12.90
C GLU A 149 16.82 -7.91 12.01
N VAL A 150 16.17 -6.75 12.10
CA VAL A 150 15.12 -6.32 11.16
C VAL A 150 15.79 -5.70 9.95
N ALA A 151 15.99 -6.49 8.90
CA ALA A 151 16.60 -6.00 7.68
C ALA A 151 15.56 -5.34 6.79
N PHE A 152 15.70 -4.04 6.56
CA PHE A 152 14.78 -3.23 5.78
C PHE A 152 15.47 -2.72 4.51
N TYR A 153 14.91 -3.02 3.33
CA TYR A 153 15.45 -2.64 2.03
C TYR A 153 14.39 -1.98 1.16
N ILE A 154 14.79 -0.99 0.38
CA ILE A 154 14.02 -0.52 -0.78
C ILE A 154 14.49 -1.29 -2.00
N ILE A 155 13.57 -1.98 -2.68
CA ILE A 155 13.88 -2.82 -3.84
C ILE A 155 13.41 -2.21 -5.17
N GLN A 156 12.55 -1.20 -5.11
CA GLN A 156 12.05 -0.40 -6.24
C GLN A 156 11.88 1.06 -5.81
N PRO A 157 11.97 2.04 -6.73
CA PRO A 157 12.36 1.92 -8.14
C PRO A 157 13.87 1.74 -8.32
N LEU A 158 14.26 1.13 -9.43
CA LEU A 158 15.67 1.03 -9.80
C LEU A 158 16.19 2.38 -10.31
N ASP A 159 17.38 2.79 -9.85
CA ASP A 159 17.98 4.09 -10.17
C ASP A 159 18.02 4.42 -11.66
N ARG A 160 18.43 3.45 -12.47
CA ARG A 160 18.56 3.62 -13.94
C ARG A 160 17.24 3.89 -14.66
N PHE A 161 16.09 3.62 -14.04
CA PHE A 161 14.77 3.79 -14.65
C PHE A 161 14.00 5.01 -14.14
N LYS A 162 14.50 5.68 -13.11
CA LYS A 162 13.86 6.88 -12.54
C LYS A 162 13.74 8.03 -13.54
N GLY A 163 14.73 8.18 -14.41
CA GLY A 163 14.87 9.39 -15.23
C GLY A 163 13.70 9.66 -16.16
N LYS A 164 13.12 8.66 -16.82
CA LYS A 164 12.08 8.89 -17.84
C LYS A 164 10.71 9.24 -17.25
N ALA A 165 10.25 8.49 -16.25
CA ALA A 165 8.99 8.77 -15.57
C ALA A 165 9.07 10.12 -14.84
N PHE A 166 10.19 10.37 -14.20
CA PHE A 166 10.49 11.61 -13.51
C PHE A 166 10.53 12.81 -14.45
N GLN A 167 11.22 12.71 -15.61
CA GLN A 167 11.26 13.79 -16.59
C GLN A 167 9.87 14.15 -17.13
N LYS A 168 9.03 13.15 -17.39
CA LYS A 168 7.64 13.38 -17.81
C LYS A 168 6.84 14.15 -16.76
N LEU A 169 7.07 13.86 -15.47
CA LEU A 169 6.41 14.56 -14.37
C LEU A 169 6.87 16.03 -14.29
N ILE A 170 8.18 16.28 -14.36
CA ILE A 170 8.76 17.63 -14.39
C ILE A 170 8.24 18.42 -15.58
N ASP A 171 8.23 17.81 -16.75
CA ASP A 171 7.74 18.45 -17.99
C ASP A 171 6.23 18.75 -17.98
N GLY A 172 5.52 18.33 -16.94
CA GLY A 172 4.08 18.50 -16.88
C GLY A 172 3.26 17.63 -17.82
N LYS A 173 3.90 16.63 -18.40
CA LYS A 173 3.27 15.70 -19.34
C LYS A 173 2.47 14.61 -18.64
N VAL A 174 2.66 14.47 -17.31
CA VAL A 174 2.02 13.45 -16.48
C VAL A 174 1.41 14.10 -15.26
N SER A 175 0.17 13.76 -14.94
CA SER A 175 -0.49 14.19 -13.70
C SER A 175 -0.08 13.31 -12.52
N THR A 176 -0.35 13.76 -11.29
CA THR A 176 -0.16 12.95 -10.07
C THR A 176 -1.06 11.71 -10.03
N GLU A 177 -2.12 11.67 -10.82
CA GLU A 177 -3.05 10.52 -10.91
C GLU A 177 -2.74 9.62 -12.13
N ALA A 178 -1.62 9.84 -12.82
CA ALA A 178 -1.29 9.07 -14.00
C ALA A 178 -0.68 7.71 -13.65
N PRO A 179 -0.97 6.65 -14.44
CA PRO A 179 -0.43 5.31 -14.19
C PRO A 179 1.09 5.23 -14.12
N GLU A 180 1.79 6.17 -14.78
CA GLU A 180 3.25 6.26 -14.73
C GLU A 180 3.79 6.56 -13.32
N GLN A 181 2.98 7.08 -12.40
CA GLN A 181 3.36 7.24 -11.00
C GLN A 181 3.65 5.90 -10.33
N ASN A 182 2.99 4.84 -10.76
CA ASN A 182 3.23 3.50 -10.25
C ASN A 182 4.64 2.99 -10.57
N GLU A 183 5.25 3.42 -11.68
CA GLU A 183 6.65 3.09 -11.99
C GLU A 183 7.64 3.70 -10.98
N MET A 184 7.23 4.72 -10.25
CA MET A 184 8.01 5.38 -9.21
C MET A 184 7.68 4.87 -7.81
N SER A 185 6.76 3.93 -7.70
CA SER A 185 6.33 3.37 -6.42
C SER A 185 7.49 2.67 -5.72
N LEU A 186 7.65 2.96 -4.42
CA LEU A 186 8.58 2.23 -3.58
C LEU A 186 8.03 0.84 -3.31
N ALA A 187 8.91 -0.16 -3.44
CA ALA A 187 8.66 -1.47 -2.88
C ALA A 187 9.71 -1.78 -1.81
N PHE A 188 9.28 -2.41 -0.74
CA PHE A 188 10.11 -2.72 0.40
C PHE A 188 10.23 -4.24 0.59
N GLN A 189 11.42 -4.66 0.98
CA GLN A 189 11.65 -5.98 1.55
C GLN A 189 12.01 -5.81 3.02
N ILE A 190 11.31 -6.52 3.89
CA ILE A 190 11.59 -6.57 5.32
C ILE A 190 11.84 -8.03 5.68
N SER A 191 12.99 -8.29 6.28
CA SER A 191 13.35 -9.63 6.71
C SER A 191 13.65 -9.64 8.21
N PHE A 192 13.05 -10.59 8.91
CA PHE A 192 13.26 -10.80 10.35
C PHE A 192 13.11 -12.28 10.69
N ALA A 193 14.05 -12.83 11.45
CA ALA A 193 14.02 -14.20 11.96
C ALA A 193 13.72 -15.26 10.87
N GLY A 194 14.27 -15.10 9.66
CA GLY A 194 14.06 -15.99 8.53
C GLY A 194 12.73 -15.80 7.79
N PHE A 195 11.91 -14.86 8.22
CA PHE A 195 10.66 -14.51 7.56
C PHE A 195 10.85 -13.26 6.68
N THR A 196 10.33 -13.28 5.46
CA THR A 196 10.45 -12.17 4.50
C THR A 196 9.07 -11.63 4.13
N VAL A 197 8.90 -10.33 4.29
CA VAL A 197 7.71 -9.58 3.88
C VAL A 197 8.08 -8.69 2.69
N LEU A 198 7.29 -8.73 1.62
CA LEU A 198 7.39 -7.81 0.50
C LEU A 198 6.17 -6.86 0.52
N LEU A 199 6.44 -5.57 0.52
CA LEU A 199 5.42 -4.52 0.46
C LEU A 199 5.59 -3.79 -0.86
N ASN A 200 4.75 -4.11 -1.83
CA ASN A 200 4.98 -3.76 -3.23
C ASN A 200 4.48 -2.36 -3.62
N GLY A 201 3.74 -1.64 -2.75
CA GLY A 201 3.03 -0.46 -3.19
C GLY A 201 2.18 -0.77 -4.43
N ASP A 202 2.32 0.05 -5.46
CA ASP A 202 1.64 -0.14 -6.74
C ASP A 202 2.60 -0.39 -7.91
N VAL A 203 3.77 -0.96 -7.60
CA VAL A 203 4.81 -1.27 -8.61
C VAL A 203 4.24 -2.11 -9.75
N PRO A 204 4.31 -1.64 -11.01
CA PRO A 204 3.74 -2.36 -12.14
C PRO A 204 4.61 -3.55 -12.56
N GLU A 205 4.00 -4.51 -13.27
CA GLU A 205 4.68 -5.71 -13.77
C GLU A 205 5.95 -5.38 -14.56
N VAL A 206 5.92 -4.34 -15.37
CA VAL A 206 7.08 -3.92 -16.17
C VAL A 206 8.29 -3.57 -15.31
N ALA A 207 8.08 -2.97 -14.13
CA ALA A 207 9.15 -2.65 -13.20
C ALA A 207 9.68 -3.91 -12.49
N TRP A 208 8.81 -4.84 -12.14
CA TRP A 208 9.19 -6.16 -11.61
C TRP A 208 9.98 -6.98 -12.63
N SER A 209 9.53 -7.01 -13.89
CA SER A 209 10.25 -7.72 -14.97
C SER A 209 11.65 -7.15 -15.19
N ARG A 210 11.80 -5.83 -15.15
CA ARG A 210 13.13 -5.20 -15.23
C ARG A 210 14.04 -5.59 -14.07
N LEU A 211 13.49 -5.74 -12.87
CA LEU A 211 14.24 -6.19 -11.69
C LEU A 211 14.66 -7.65 -11.83
N GLU A 212 13.78 -8.51 -12.33
CA GLU A 212 14.07 -9.91 -12.61
C GLU A 212 15.20 -10.06 -13.62
N ASP A 213 15.17 -9.30 -14.74
CA ASP A 213 16.22 -9.31 -15.77
C ASP A 213 17.60 -8.92 -15.23
N ILE A 214 17.65 -8.00 -14.25
CA ILE A 214 18.89 -7.57 -13.63
C ILE A 214 19.40 -8.58 -12.62
N ARG A 215 18.48 -9.27 -11.99
CA ARG A 215 18.74 -10.14 -10.85
C ARG A 215 18.58 -11.61 -11.20
N ASN A 216 19.08 -12.05 -12.34
CA ASN A 216 19.02 -13.46 -12.81
C ASN A 216 19.28 -14.55 -11.76
N GLN A 217 19.56 -14.19 -10.50
CA GLN A 217 19.87 -15.12 -9.40
C GLN A 217 19.21 -14.80 -8.05
N LEU A 218 18.40 -13.75 -7.93
CA LEU A 218 17.80 -13.37 -6.64
C LEU A 218 16.29 -13.59 -6.67
N THR A 219 15.85 -14.67 -6.06
CA THR A 219 14.45 -14.83 -5.66
C THR A 219 14.25 -14.11 -4.32
N PHE A 220 13.11 -13.46 -4.15
CA PHE A 220 12.81 -12.76 -2.89
C PHE A 220 12.40 -13.71 -1.77
N ASN A 221 11.92 -14.91 -2.10
CA ASN A 221 11.44 -15.91 -1.14
C ASN A 221 10.45 -15.31 -0.11
N GLY A 222 9.51 -14.48 -0.58
CA GLY A 222 8.53 -13.81 0.26
C GLY A 222 7.60 -14.80 0.96
N ASN A 223 7.50 -14.72 2.27
CA ASN A 223 6.48 -15.45 3.03
C ASN A 223 5.14 -14.70 3.00
N LEU A 224 5.18 -13.38 3.14
CA LEU A 224 4.03 -12.49 2.93
C LEU A 224 4.36 -11.50 1.81
N VAL A 225 3.46 -11.38 0.86
CA VAL A 225 3.53 -10.34 -0.20
C VAL A 225 2.27 -9.50 -0.15
N LYS A 226 2.40 -8.19 0.13
CA LYS A 226 1.34 -7.24 -0.21
C LYS A 226 1.32 -7.11 -1.73
N LEU A 227 0.24 -7.52 -2.35
CA LEU A 227 0.13 -7.52 -3.79
C LEU A 227 0.25 -6.11 -4.37
N SER A 228 0.92 -6.00 -5.52
CA SER A 228 1.02 -4.74 -6.25
C SER A 228 -0.35 -4.23 -6.64
N HIS A 229 -0.56 -2.91 -6.53
CA HIS A 229 -1.72 -2.23 -7.07
C HIS A 229 -3.04 -2.94 -6.70
N HIS A 230 -3.21 -3.18 -5.40
CA HIS A 230 -4.40 -3.78 -4.79
C HIS A 230 -4.84 -5.14 -5.36
N GLY A 231 -3.93 -5.86 -6.02
CA GLY A 231 -4.24 -7.11 -6.72
C GLY A 231 -4.79 -6.90 -8.13
N SER A 232 -4.34 -5.85 -8.83
CA SER A 232 -4.58 -5.63 -10.25
C SER A 232 -4.10 -6.82 -11.09
N ASP A 233 -4.90 -7.25 -12.07
CA ASP A 233 -4.56 -8.36 -12.98
C ASP A 233 -3.27 -8.09 -13.77
N LYS A 234 -3.08 -6.83 -14.18
CA LYS A 234 -1.94 -6.39 -14.99
C LYS A 234 -0.61 -6.45 -14.24
N ASP A 235 -0.64 -6.29 -12.90
CA ASP A 235 0.55 -6.07 -12.09
C ASP A 235 0.91 -7.28 -11.22
N ASN A 236 0.10 -8.35 -11.28
CA ASN A 236 0.27 -9.58 -10.51
C ASN A 236 0.18 -10.83 -11.39
N SER A 237 0.97 -10.87 -12.48
CA SER A 237 1.06 -12.06 -13.31
C SER A 237 1.64 -13.25 -12.54
N GLU A 238 1.37 -14.46 -13.01
CA GLU A 238 1.91 -15.67 -12.38
C GLU A 238 3.44 -15.69 -12.38
N LYS A 239 4.07 -15.13 -13.41
CA LYS A 239 5.51 -14.97 -13.50
C LYS A 239 6.05 -14.11 -12.36
N ILE A 240 5.46 -12.95 -12.14
CA ILE A 240 5.88 -12.02 -11.08
C ILE A 240 5.62 -12.60 -9.69
N LEU A 241 4.47 -13.23 -9.48
CA LEU A 241 4.19 -13.90 -8.21
C LEU A 241 5.21 -15.01 -7.93
N LYS A 242 5.57 -15.84 -8.92
CA LYS A 242 6.63 -16.83 -8.78
C LYS A 242 7.99 -16.22 -8.43
N PHE A 243 8.33 -15.08 -9.03
CA PHE A 243 9.57 -14.36 -8.71
C PHE A 243 9.58 -13.82 -7.29
N GLN A 244 8.46 -13.28 -6.82
CA GLN A 244 8.33 -12.73 -5.46
C GLN A 244 8.32 -13.81 -4.38
N TYR A 245 7.58 -14.88 -4.58
CA TYR A 245 7.53 -15.98 -3.62
C TYR A 245 8.72 -16.93 -3.72
N GLY A 246 9.34 -17.03 -4.88
CA GLY A 246 10.52 -17.86 -5.12
C GLY A 246 10.33 -19.32 -4.70
N THR A 247 11.36 -19.86 -4.04
CA THR A 247 11.37 -21.19 -3.44
C THR A 247 11.09 -21.15 -1.93
N ALA A 248 10.41 -20.08 -1.44
CA ALA A 248 10.12 -19.98 -0.02
C ALA A 248 9.49 -21.26 0.52
N ASN A 249 10.17 -21.88 1.47
CA ASN A 249 9.65 -23.04 2.18
C ASN A 249 8.64 -22.57 3.23
N GLY A 250 7.50 -23.24 3.29
CA GLY A 250 6.47 -22.95 4.27
C GLY A 250 5.26 -22.19 3.71
N LEU A 251 4.52 -21.56 4.60
CA LEU A 251 3.29 -20.85 4.26
C LEU A 251 3.59 -19.60 3.44
N ARG A 252 2.89 -19.46 2.32
CA ARG A 252 2.90 -18.28 1.45
C ARG A 252 1.59 -17.53 1.60
N MET A 253 1.69 -16.23 1.80
CA MET A 253 0.54 -15.38 2.10
C MET A 253 0.53 -14.16 1.18
N ALA A 254 -0.65 -13.74 0.76
CA ALA A 254 -0.87 -12.49 0.04
C ALA A 254 -1.74 -11.55 0.89
N ALA A 255 -1.25 -10.37 1.21
CA ALA A 255 -2.05 -9.29 1.77
C ALA A 255 -2.60 -8.42 0.64
N ILE A 256 -3.89 -8.11 0.67
CA ILE A 256 -4.59 -7.44 -0.42
C ILE A 256 -5.45 -6.32 0.14
N SER A 257 -5.13 -5.09 -0.19
CA SER A 257 -5.97 -3.92 0.08
C SER A 257 -7.10 -3.86 -0.94
N ALA A 258 -8.15 -4.64 -0.71
CA ALA A 258 -9.24 -4.78 -1.65
C ALA A 258 -10.16 -3.56 -1.68
N ASP A 259 -10.62 -3.14 -2.86
CA ASP A 259 -11.51 -2.00 -3.05
C ASP A 259 -13.02 -2.35 -2.88
N GLY A 260 -13.32 -3.63 -2.75
CA GLY A 260 -14.70 -4.13 -2.66
C GLY A 260 -15.42 -4.25 -4.01
N SER A 261 -14.77 -3.93 -5.13
CA SER A 261 -15.37 -3.94 -6.46
C SER A 261 -14.49 -4.63 -7.51
N SER A 262 -13.45 -3.96 -7.98
CA SER A 262 -12.59 -4.40 -9.08
C SER A 262 -11.31 -5.11 -8.62
N HIS A 263 -10.86 -4.86 -7.40
CA HIS A 263 -9.63 -5.41 -6.85
C HIS A 263 -9.88 -6.20 -5.56
N PRO A 264 -9.23 -7.37 -5.40
CA PRO A 264 -8.39 -8.03 -6.39
C PRO A 264 -9.18 -8.56 -7.59
N ALA A 265 -8.52 -8.63 -8.75
CA ALA A 265 -9.08 -9.24 -9.92
C ALA A 265 -9.28 -10.76 -9.70
N PRO A 266 -10.34 -11.39 -10.25
CA PRO A 266 -10.60 -12.82 -10.10
C PRO A 266 -9.44 -13.69 -10.57
N GLU A 267 -8.77 -13.28 -11.65
CA GLU A 267 -7.61 -13.96 -12.24
C GLU A 267 -6.43 -14.02 -11.26
N VAL A 268 -6.25 -12.98 -10.46
CA VAL A 268 -5.21 -12.93 -9.43
C VAL A 268 -5.50 -13.94 -8.33
N LEU A 269 -6.74 -14.02 -7.84
CA LEU A 269 -7.13 -15.01 -6.85
C LEU A 269 -6.93 -16.44 -7.38
N ALA A 270 -7.26 -16.68 -8.65
CA ALA A 270 -7.03 -17.99 -9.29
C ALA A 270 -5.52 -18.31 -9.42
N ARG A 271 -4.65 -17.30 -9.66
CA ARG A 271 -3.19 -17.49 -9.66
C ARG A 271 -2.66 -17.83 -8.27
N LEU A 272 -3.11 -17.10 -7.24
CA LEU A 272 -2.72 -17.38 -5.86
C LEU A 272 -3.10 -18.82 -5.48
N GLN A 273 -4.27 -19.28 -5.89
CA GLN A 273 -4.72 -20.65 -5.68
C GLN A 273 -3.75 -21.65 -6.32
N ARG A 274 -3.43 -21.50 -7.60
CA ARG A 274 -2.50 -22.39 -8.30
C ARG A 274 -1.11 -22.42 -7.65
N LEU A 275 -0.70 -21.33 -7.03
CA LEU A 275 0.59 -21.18 -6.35
C LEU A 275 0.54 -21.61 -4.87
N SER A 276 -0.60 -22.07 -4.38
CA SER A 276 -0.84 -22.40 -2.96
C SER A 276 -0.49 -21.24 -2.03
N VAL A 277 -0.94 -20.02 -2.40
CA VAL A 277 -0.76 -18.79 -1.64
C VAL A 277 -2.08 -18.44 -0.98
N ALA A 278 -2.09 -18.31 0.35
CA ALA A 278 -3.28 -17.94 1.11
C ALA A 278 -3.59 -16.43 0.99
N PRO A 279 -4.75 -16.03 0.43
CA PRO A 279 -5.13 -14.63 0.33
C PRO A 279 -5.72 -14.11 1.65
N TYR A 280 -5.34 -12.88 1.99
CA TYR A 280 -5.89 -12.08 3.09
C TYR A 280 -6.33 -10.73 2.52
N CYS A 281 -7.64 -10.50 2.47
CA CYS A 281 -8.24 -9.31 1.88
C CYS A 281 -8.83 -8.40 2.94
N THR A 282 -8.53 -7.10 2.91
CA THR A 282 -9.13 -6.12 3.82
C THR A 282 -10.63 -5.99 3.61
N ASN A 283 -11.08 -6.00 2.35
CA ASN A 283 -12.49 -5.98 1.96
C ASN A 283 -12.86 -7.20 1.13
N MET A 284 -14.16 -7.46 1.01
CA MET A 284 -14.68 -8.50 0.14
C MET A 284 -14.55 -8.07 -1.32
N ALA A 285 -13.87 -8.90 -2.12
CA ALA A 285 -13.78 -8.67 -3.56
C ALA A 285 -15.13 -8.89 -4.25
N GLY A 286 -15.39 -8.18 -5.35
CA GLY A 286 -16.62 -8.32 -6.10
C GLY A 286 -16.91 -9.76 -6.58
N CYS A 287 -15.85 -10.49 -6.96
CA CYS A 287 -15.97 -11.91 -7.35
C CYS A 287 -16.35 -12.84 -6.18
N CYS A 288 -15.95 -12.54 -4.94
CA CYS A 288 -16.35 -13.30 -3.76
C CYS A 288 -17.85 -13.14 -3.47
N TYR A 289 -18.40 -11.97 -3.71
CA TYR A 289 -19.82 -11.72 -3.63
C TYR A 289 -20.66 -12.59 -4.55
N GLN A 290 -20.20 -12.73 -5.79
CA GLN A 290 -20.91 -13.56 -6.77
C GLN A 290 -20.90 -15.03 -6.41
N GLN A 291 -19.81 -15.52 -5.77
CA GLN A 291 -19.73 -16.89 -5.28
C GLN A 291 -20.61 -17.14 -4.05
N LEU A 292 -20.59 -16.23 -3.06
CA LEU A 292 -21.45 -16.33 -1.89
C LEU A 292 -22.93 -16.27 -2.29
N SER A 293 -23.31 -15.34 -3.17
CA SER A 293 -24.68 -15.25 -3.65
C SER A 293 -25.15 -16.51 -4.36
N LYS A 294 -24.30 -17.18 -5.14
CA LYS A 294 -24.65 -18.44 -5.81
C LYS A 294 -24.82 -19.59 -4.82
N ASN A 295 -23.99 -19.67 -3.77
CA ASN A 295 -24.02 -20.78 -2.81
C ASN A 295 -25.12 -20.60 -1.75
N ASP A 296 -25.31 -19.39 -1.23
CA ASP A 296 -26.34 -19.11 -0.21
C ASP A 296 -27.75 -19.11 -0.81
N PHE A 297 -27.90 -18.74 -2.09
CA PHE A 297 -29.20 -18.70 -2.78
C PHE A 297 -29.58 -20.01 -3.45
N SER A 298 -28.65 -20.97 -3.62
CA SER A 298 -29.02 -22.33 -4.08
C SER A 298 -29.76 -23.12 -3.01
N ASN A 299 -29.56 -22.81 -1.72
CA ASN A 299 -30.24 -23.44 -0.59
C ASN A 299 -31.48 -22.66 -0.10
N ALA A 300 -31.61 -21.37 -0.45
CA ALA A 300 -32.77 -20.56 -0.13
C ALA A 300 -33.71 -20.56 -1.32
N GLY A 301 -34.49 -21.63 -1.46
CA GLY A 301 -35.56 -21.72 -2.45
C GLY A 301 -36.44 -20.47 -2.38
N LYS A 302 -36.44 -19.64 -3.43
CA LYS A 302 -37.31 -18.48 -3.64
C LYS A 302 -37.02 -17.26 -2.76
N LEU A 303 -35.80 -16.73 -2.79
CA LEU A 303 -35.64 -15.32 -2.42
C LEU A 303 -36.18 -14.44 -3.57
N ASP A 304 -37.15 -13.59 -3.21
CA ASP A 304 -37.83 -12.65 -4.07
C ASP A 304 -36.83 -11.83 -4.91
N GLU A 305 -37.08 -11.66 -6.17
CA GLU A 305 -36.31 -10.88 -7.14
C GLU A 305 -36.05 -9.45 -6.64
N LYS A 306 -37.01 -8.91 -5.89
CA LYS A 306 -36.93 -7.63 -5.20
C LYS A 306 -35.85 -7.57 -4.11
N LEU A 307 -35.60 -8.67 -3.41
CA LEU A 307 -34.51 -8.75 -2.42
C LEU A 307 -33.16 -8.84 -3.09
N ARG A 308 -33.09 -9.46 -4.27
CA ARG A 308 -31.86 -9.48 -5.11
C ARG A 308 -31.57 -8.09 -5.66
N GLU A 309 -32.56 -7.35 -6.13
CA GLU A 309 -32.39 -5.94 -6.54
C GLU A 309 -32.01 -5.06 -5.36
N LEU A 310 -32.62 -5.21 -4.19
CA LEU A 310 -32.26 -4.46 -2.98
C LEU A 310 -30.85 -4.76 -2.51
N LEU A 311 -30.41 -6.00 -2.57
CA LEU A 311 -29.03 -6.39 -2.27
C LEU A 311 -28.05 -5.85 -3.32
N PHE A 312 -28.44 -5.84 -4.60
CA PHE A 312 -27.64 -5.25 -5.67
C PHE A 312 -27.52 -3.73 -5.49
N HIS A 313 -28.60 -3.03 -5.20
CA HIS A 313 -28.60 -1.59 -4.89
C HIS A 313 -27.92 -1.27 -3.57
N TYR A 314 -28.09 -2.09 -2.54
CA TYR A 314 -27.40 -1.95 -1.27
C TYR A 314 -25.87 -2.12 -1.43
N ASN A 315 -25.44 -3.01 -2.30
CA ASN A 315 -24.05 -3.25 -2.63
C ASN A 315 -23.43 -2.13 -3.48
N ALA A 316 -24.22 -1.50 -4.36
CA ALA A 316 -23.79 -0.31 -5.09
C ALA A 316 -23.60 0.91 -4.17
N PHE A 317 -24.32 0.97 -3.04
CA PHE A 317 -24.22 2.05 -2.05
C PHE A 317 -23.15 1.81 -0.98
N LYS A 318 -22.80 0.58 -0.64
CA LYS A 318 -21.77 0.25 0.35
C LYS A 318 -20.48 -0.25 -0.33
N LYS A 319 -19.62 0.68 -0.72
CA LYS A 319 -18.34 0.42 -1.37
C LYS A 319 -17.33 -0.39 -0.55
N CYS A 320 -17.60 -0.76 0.70
CA CYS A 320 -16.64 -1.49 1.54
C CYS A 320 -17.38 -2.41 2.51
N ILE A 321 -17.52 -3.67 2.18
CA ILE A 321 -17.85 -4.70 3.18
C ILE A 321 -16.52 -5.31 3.62
N PRO A 322 -16.11 -5.12 4.89
CA PRO A 322 -14.89 -5.72 5.40
C PRO A 322 -14.97 -7.24 5.25
N CYS A 323 -14.02 -7.83 4.53
CA CYS A 323 -13.87 -9.28 4.48
C CYS A 323 -13.18 -9.75 5.76
N GLN A 324 -11.94 -9.35 5.94
CA GLN A 324 -11.12 -9.68 7.11
C GLN A 324 -10.78 -8.45 7.94
N GLY A 325 -11.09 -7.24 7.42
CA GLY A 325 -10.79 -5.99 8.07
C GLY A 325 -9.29 -5.74 8.14
N ASN A 326 -8.81 -5.34 9.31
CA ASN A 326 -7.38 -5.20 9.54
C ASN A 326 -6.71 -6.58 9.55
N ILE A 327 -5.53 -6.65 8.92
CA ILE A 327 -4.70 -7.86 8.86
C ILE A 327 -3.43 -7.55 9.66
N GLU A 328 -3.18 -8.34 10.69
CA GLU A 328 -2.02 -8.23 11.53
C GLU A 328 -1.15 -9.48 11.37
N LEU A 329 0.12 -9.29 11.06
CA LEU A 329 1.13 -10.33 11.03
C LEU A 329 2.10 -10.12 12.18
N GLU A 330 2.17 -11.06 13.09
CA GLU A 330 3.15 -11.09 14.16
C GLU A 330 4.26 -12.10 13.86
N ILE A 331 5.51 -11.72 14.06
CA ILE A 331 6.67 -12.59 13.91
C ILE A 331 7.54 -12.45 15.16
N ASN A 332 7.81 -13.54 15.84
CA ASN A 332 8.69 -13.53 17.00
C ASN A 332 10.17 -13.81 16.62
N SER A 333 11.08 -13.62 17.55
CA SER A 333 12.52 -13.84 17.38
C SER A 333 12.92 -15.28 17.01
N ALA A 334 12.06 -16.26 17.26
CA ALA A 334 12.26 -17.65 16.85
C ALA A 334 11.72 -17.95 15.43
N GLY A 335 11.27 -16.94 14.68
CA GLY A 335 10.69 -17.09 13.35
C GLY A 335 9.29 -17.71 13.34
N LYS A 336 8.66 -17.90 14.50
CA LYS A 336 7.25 -18.31 14.55
C LYS A 336 6.40 -17.09 14.25
N PHE A 337 5.33 -17.31 13.50
CA PHE A 337 4.42 -16.24 13.11
C PHE A 337 2.97 -16.62 13.36
N SER A 338 2.13 -15.59 13.49
CA SER A 338 0.66 -15.69 13.51
C SER A 338 0.06 -14.60 12.63
N VAL A 339 -1.10 -14.88 12.04
CA VAL A 339 -1.88 -13.88 11.30
C VAL A 339 -3.22 -13.72 11.99
N ASN A 340 -3.45 -12.54 12.50
CA ASN A 340 -4.70 -12.14 13.12
C ASN A 340 -5.49 -11.28 12.14
N THR A 341 -6.80 -11.44 12.12
CA THR A 341 -7.69 -10.61 11.30
C THR A 341 -8.81 -10.07 12.19
N GLU A 342 -9.21 -8.83 11.95
CA GLU A 342 -10.30 -8.18 12.70
C GLU A 342 -11.60 -9.01 12.65
N LYS A 343 -11.83 -9.71 11.54
CA LYS A 343 -12.99 -10.57 11.34
C LYS A 343 -12.55 -11.96 10.94
N SER A 344 -13.12 -12.95 11.62
CA SER A 344 -12.91 -14.38 11.32
C SER A 344 -13.75 -14.85 10.12
N THR A 345 -13.81 -14.07 9.06
CA THR A 345 -14.60 -14.41 7.88
C THR A 345 -13.94 -15.55 7.12
N PHE A 346 -14.72 -16.59 6.82
CA PHE A 346 -14.23 -17.67 5.95
C PHE A 346 -13.98 -17.12 4.54
N CYS A 347 -12.76 -17.23 4.07
CA CYS A 347 -12.43 -16.90 2.69
C CYS A 347 -12.61 -18.14 1.81
N PRO A 348 -13.54 -18.13 0.84
CA PRO A 348 -13.74 -19.30 -0.04
C PRO A 348 -12.53 -19.59 -0.94
N ASN A 349 -11.58 -18.67 -1.04
CA ASN A 349 -10.34 -18.81 -1.78
C ASN A 349 -9.13 -19.19 -0.89
N ARG A 350 -9.33 -19.47 0.40
CA ARG A 350 -8.33 -20.08 1.27
C ARG A 350 -8.35 -21.60 1.11
N PHE A 351 -7.18 -22.17 1.03
CA PHE A 351 -6.97 -23.62 0.90
C PHE A 351 -6.45 -24.20 2.19
#